data_1f82cbd228d1d1e412f9ecb6eeb0c6fb
#
_entry.id   1f82cbd228d1d1e412f9ecb6eeb0c6fb
#
_cell.length_a   1.000
_cell.length_b   1.000
_cell.length_c   1.000
_cell.angle_alpha   90.00
_cell.angle_beta   90.00
_cell.angle_gamma   90.00
#
_symmetry.space_group_name_H-M   'P 1'
#
loop_
_entity.id
_entity.type
_entity.pdbx_description
1 polymer ?
#
loop_
_entity_poly.entity_id
_entity_poly.type
_entity_poly.pdbx_seq_one_letter_code
_entity_poly.pdbx_strand_id
1 'polypeptide(L)'
;MKLRYAIFTLLTLFSVLCFVPAGAQTVVHKAKKHAKKGAHKPAAKVRKPVAKLPHKPAAKPAIVQKSVAASLGEAAAKVKIDTTKKANLPGNSLSEEIIVTTAYKPVLADAVKIRINPDLEDKTPFKAPLTYFPIDKRLELNTDIKPFDAMKQPKERDSDLYNNYVKAGIGNLKTSFGEAYFNNGRDPGLQFGGYLKHFMQSGAIQDQNSSRDEGSIFAKSIGATNSLDGNITYNYRTNYFYGYDESALPPANLQRTQQHFSTISAQGELVKNYQDVENDFTYALKLSGYSFSNAFQAKESNVLLSGFLNETIHQFYAGVSASVDVATQQDSAYDIDNSLVRANPYIKFQGDSYKIDAGINIVDQFGYTSALYIFPAAKAELQIIPSYLRIFVEAKGDVNRSSLLDFSNINPFLGQNIPIKNSVDRLDIAAGLKGTIAPGLGFKATIYRNEISDMPLFVSNFNFASGYNRFTVIYDDGKSRVNGLNAELDYKASDDFDLFGRAEFKQYQMATLPQAWNMPKFKLTAGTTIHISNQVNVSGTVFVRGSANDPYIYSSSLTPSTSSTFTTMSSFVDLSGEVEYKATKQISVFVHVNNLLDGTNTTWLYYPDYGFNIFGGVGFKF
;
A
#
# COMPACT_ATOMS: atom_id res chain seq x y z
N MET A 1 29.90 -1.26 22.93
CA MET A 1 30.74 -0.52 21.97
C MET A 1 30.45 -0.90 20.50
N LYS A 2 30.29 -2.17 20.14
CA LYS A 2 30.05 -2.60 18.74
C LYS A 2 28.73 -2.08 18.10
N LEU A 3 27.67 -1.88 18.90
CA LEU A 3 26.38 -1.38 18.41
C LEU A 3 26.43 0.10 17.96
N ARG A 4 27.25 0.93 18.60
CA ARG A 4 27.43 2.35 18.21
C ARG A 4 28.12 2.53 16.85
N TYR A 5 29.01 1.63 16.49
CA TYR A 5 29.68 1.64 15.19
C TYR A 5 28.75 1.17 14.06
N ALA A 6 27.87 0.19 14.32
CA ALA A 6 26.90 -0.28 13.32
C ALA A 6 25.86 0.78 12.97
N ILE A 7 25.38 1.56 13.95
CA ILE A 7 24.44 2.67 13.71
C ILE A 7 25.13 3.81 12.96
N PHE A 8 26.38 4.10 13.29
CA PHE A 8 27.13 5.16 12.61
C PHE A 8 27.47 4.80 11.15
N THR A 9 27.81 3.54 10.88
CA THR A 9 28.05 3.05 9.52
C THR A 9 26.78 2.98 8.68
N LEU A 10 25.63 2.64 9.28
CA LEU A 10 24.34 2.64 8.58
C LEU A 10 23.90 4.07 8.22
N LEU A 11 24.06 5.03 9.13
CA LEU A 11 23.78 6.44 8.88
C LEU A 11 24.72 7.05 7.82
N THR A 12 26.00 6.69 7.83
CA THR A 12 26.96 7.15 6.82
C THR A 12 26.73 6.49 5.46
N LEU A 13 26.31 5.22 5.42
CA LEU A 13 25.93 4.56 4.16
C LEU A 13 24.67 5.19 3.55
N PHE A 14 23.70 5.55 4.38
CA PHE A 14 22.48 6.24 3.93
C PHE A 14 22.77 7.68 3.45
N SER A 15 23.66 8.40 4.12
CA SER A 15 24.05 9.74 3.68
C SER A 15 24.86 9.75 2.36
N VAL A 16 25.65 8.70 2.09
CA VAL A 16 26.38 8.54 0.81
C VAL A 16 25.42 8.21 -0.34
N LEU A 17 24.34 7.45 -0.09
CA LEU A 17 23.31 7.16 -1.10
C LEU A 17 22.45 8.39 -1.47
N CYS A 18 22.25 9.31 -0.54
CA CYS A 18 21.49 10.55 -0.79
C CYS A 18 22.30 11.64 -1.52
N PHE A 19 23.63 11.53 -1.58
CA PHE A 19 24.52 12.52 -2.17
C PHE A 19 25.26 12.07 -3.44
N VAL A 20 24.76 11.08 -4.17
CA VAL A 20 25.29 10.79 -5.50
C VAL A 20 24.66 11.78 -6.49
N PRO A 21 25.38 12.85 -6.90
CA PRO A 21 24.89 13.71 -7.98
C PRO A 21 24.85 12.85 -9.25
N ALA A 22 23.77 12.92 -10.00
CA ALA A 22 23.65 12.35 -11.33
C ALA A 22 24.70 13.00 -12.25
N GLY A 23 25.92 12.50 -12.19
CA GLY A 23 27.05 12.93 -12.98
C GLY A 23 26.89 12.52 -14.44
N ALA A 24 26.76 13.51 -15.28
CA ALA A 24 26.70 13.45 -16.72
C ALA A 24 27.69 12.47 -17.34
N GLN A 25 27.19 11.55 -18.16
CA GLN A 25 28.01 10.91 -19.19
C GLN A 25 28.27 11.90 -20.34
N THR A 26 29.45 12.48 -20.34
CA THR A 26 29.97 13.24 -21.48
C THR A 26 30.44 12.28 -22.57
N VAL A 27 29.66 12.18 -23.62
CA VAL A 27 30.12 11.62 -24.90
C VAL A 27 31.01 12.65 -25.59
N VAL A 28 32.29 12.32 -25.71
CA VAL A 28 33.26 13.09 -26.46
C VAL A 28 33.02 12.93 -27.95
N HIS A 29 32.48 13.96 -28.62
CA HIS A 29 32.62 14.12 -30.05
C HIS A 29 33.53 15.28 -30.36
N LYS A 30 34.70 14.94 -30.94
CA LYS A 30 35.60 15.90 -31.60
C LYS A 30 34.92 16.50 -32.83
N ALA A 31 34.78 17.81 -32.88
CA ALA A 31 34.65 18.53 -34.14
C ALA A 31 35.35 19.90 -34.07
N LYS A 32 35.96 20.22 -35.18
CA LYS A 32 36.98 21.22 -35.48
C LYS A 32 36.52 22.68 -35.31
N LYS A 33 37.54 23.49 -34.96
CA LYS A 33 37.60 24.95 -35.01
C LYS A 33 37.09 25.55 -36.33
N HIS A 34 36.34 26.65 -36.25
CA HIS A 34 36.60 27.86 -37.09
C HIS A 34 36.15 29.11 -36.32
N ALA A 35 37.07 30.05 -36.22
CA ALA A 35 36.90 31.37 -35.65
C ALA A 35 36.26 32.35 -36.65
N LYS A 36 35.46 33.32 -36.18
CA LYS A 36 35.58 34.73 -36.64
C LYS A 36 34.88 35.72 -35.71
N LYS A 37 35.57 36.80 -35.54
CA LYS A 37 35.38 38.01 -34.75
C LYS A 37 34.10 38.79 -35.11
N GLY A 38 33.61 39.61 -34.15
CA GLY A 38 32.80 40.78 -34.41
C GLY A 38 32.25 41.40 -33.13
N ALA A 39 32.85 42.50 -32.74
CA ALA A 39 32.54 43.35 -31.60
C ALA A 39 31.34 44.28 -31.90
N HIS A 40 30.57 44.65 -30.83
CA HIS A 40 30.24 46.02 -30.48
C HIS A 40 29.27 46.10 -29.28
N LYS A 41 29.69 46.81 -28.22
CA LYS A 41 28.88 47.57 -27.27
C LYS A 41 28.71 49.01 -27.82
N PRO A 42 27.84 49.91 -27.28
CA PRO A 42 27.53 50.18 -25.90
C PRO A 42 26.07 50.65 -25.54
N ALA A 43 25.77 50.58 -24.27
CA ALA A 43 25.15 51.50 -23.30
C ALA A 43 24.05 52.50 -23.70
N ALA A 44 22.99 52.54 -22.90
CA ALA A 44 22.51 53.78 -22.26
C ALA A 44 21.52 53.47 -21.09
N LYS A 45 21.73 54.18 -20.04
CA LYS A 45 20.98 54.41 -18.79
C LYS A 45 19.59 55.00 -19.07
N VAL A 46 18.62 54.83 -18.11
CA VAL A 46 17.93 55.92 -17.43
C VAL A 46 16.85 55.39 -16.44
N ARG A 47 17.09 55.62 -15.14
CA ARG A 47 16.28 56.17 -14.04
C ARG A 47 14.89 55.60 -13.65
N LYS A 48 14.85 55.35 -12.33
CA LYS A 48 13.72 55.30 -11.37
C LYS A 48 12.95 56.65 -11.30
N PRO A 49 11.72 56.65 -10.71
CA PRO A 49 11.53 56.93 -9.26
C PRO A 49 10.43 56.08 -8.62
N VAL A 50 10.64 55.57 -7.48
CA VAL A 50 10.28 55.82 -6.08
C VAL A 50 8.90 56.50 -5.83
N ALA A 51 8.02 55.78 -5.20
CA ALA A 51 6.99 56.35 -4.30
C ALA A 51 6.84 55.49 -3.05
N LYS A 52 6.89 56.17 -1.91
CA LYS A 52 6.89 55.67 -0.54
C LYS A 52 5.45 55.54 0.02
N LEU A 53 5.19 54.43 0.69
CA LEU A 53 4.58 54.16 2.03
C LEU A 53 3.39 54.97 2.54
N PRO A 54 2.55 54.33 3.43
CA PRO A 54 2.93 54.33 4.85
C PRO A 54 2.71 52.99 5.58
N HIS A 55 3.57 52.81 6.58
CA HIS A 55 3.52 51.81 7.63
C HIS A 55 2.33 51.96 8.56
N LYS A 56 1.79 50.84 9.04
CA LYS A 56 1.12 50.73 10.34
C LYS A 56 1.55 49.46 11.05
N PRO A 57 1.68 49.46 12.36
CA PRO A 57 2.56 48.56 13.10
C PRO A 57 1.96 47.17 13.34
N ALA A 58 2.84 46.17 13.34
CA ALA A 58 2.60 44.81 13.71
C ALA A 58 2.21 44.68 15.19
N ALA A 59 1.07 44.08 15.44
CA ALA A 59 0.78 43.49 16.74
C ALA A 59 1.53 42.15 16.82
N LYS A 60 2.33 41.98 17.84
CA LYS A 60 3.00 40.74 18.20
C LYS A 60 1.95 39.65 18.46
N PRO A 61 1.98 38.49 17.82
CA PRO A 61 1.22 37.36 18.31
C PRO A 61 1.91 36.81 19.54
N ALA A 62 1.14 36.63 20.58
CA ALA A 62 1.54 35.93 21.78
C ALA A 62 1.98 34.50 21.41
N ILE A 63 3.14 34.13 21.91
CA ILE A 63 3.66 32.77 21.84
C ILE A 63 2.71 31.89 22.68
N VAL A 64 1.85 31.19 22.02
CA VAL A 64 1.18 30.02 22.62
C VAL A 64 2.04 28.81 22.28
N GLN A 65 2.95 28.50 23.19
CA GLN A 65 3.51 27.17 23.22
C GLN A 65 2.37 26.17 23.41
N LYS A 66 1.99 25.45 22.40
CA LYS A 66 1.20 24.23 22.56
C LYS A 66 1.91 23.06 21.92
N SER A 67 2.07 22.09 22.76
CA SER A 67 2.64 20.78 22.60
C SER A 67 2.12 20.04 21.39
N VAL A 68 3.04 19.47 20.67
CA VAL A 68 2.85 18.63 19.48
C VAL A 68 2.86 17.19 19.95
N ALA A 69 1.89 16.44 19.61
CA ALA A 69 1.93 15.00 19.71
C ALA A 69 0.77 14.36 18.97
N ALA A 70 0.98 13.44 18.06
CA ALA A 70 -0.03 12.53 17.67
C ALA A 70 0.01 11.56 16.59
N SER A 71 -0.21 10.51 16.37
CA SER A 71 -0.57 9.41 15.48
C SER A 71 0.48 8.38 15.11
N LEU A 72 1.31 8.02 16.03
CA LEU A 72 2.21 6.90 15.87
C LEU A 72 1.77 5.64 16.62
N GLY A 73 0.71 5.67 17.42
CA GLY A 73 0.21 4.48 18.11
C GLY A 73 -0.31 3.38 17.17
N GLU A 74 -0.71 3.78 15.98
CA GLU A 74 -1.22 2.83 14.99
C GLU A 74 -0.14 2.26 14.06
N ALA A 75 0.95 3.01 13.83
CA ALA A 75 2.02 2.56 12.93
C ALA A 75 2.80 1.38 13.50
N ALA A 76 3.02 1.33 14.79
CA ALA A 76 3.79 0.26 15.40
C ALA A 76 2.95 -0.93 15.85
N ALA A 77 1.66 -0.73 16.03
CA ALA A 77 0.76 -1.86 16.17
C ALA A 77 0.59 -2.65 14.85
N LYS A 78 1.05 -2.14 13.70
CA LYS A 78 0.96 -2.77 12.38
C LYS A 78 2.20 -3.56 11.95
N VAL A 79 3.10 -3.85 12.85
CA VAL A 79 4.31 -4.65 12.59
C VAL A 79 4.02 -6.15 12.51
N LYS A 80 2.86 -6.54 12.03
CA LYS A 80 2.77 -7.78 11.26
C LYS A 80 2.46 -7.37 9.85
N ILE A 81 3.43 -7.56 9.01
CA ILE A 81 3.40 -7.43 7.58
C ILE A 81 2.03 -7.90 7.06
N ASP A 82 1.07 -6.99 7.08
CA ASP A 82 -0.04 -7.07 6.18
C ASP A 82 0.25 -6.08 5.06
N THR A 83 0.83 -6.58 3.99
CA THR A 83 1.12 -5.84 2.76
C THR A 83 -0.16 -5.34 2.07
N THR A 84 -1.31 -5.39 2.74
CA THR A 84 -2.61 -5.05 2.18
C THR A 84 -3.27 -3.80 2.75
N LYS A 85 -2.65 -3.08 3.68
CA LYS A 85 -3.21 -1.79 4.13
C LYS A 85 -2.39 -0.62 3.61
N LYS A 86 -2.57 -0.30 2.35
CA LYS A 86 -2.39 1.06 1.87
C LYS A 86 -3.43 1.96 2.53
N ALA A 87 -3.00 3.16 2.88
CA ALA A 87 -3.88 4.25 3.27
C ALA A 87 -5.13 4.27 2.38
N ASN A 88 -6.28 4.53 2.96
CA ASN A 88 -7.57 4.66 2.28
C ASN A 88 -7.54 5.82 1.28
N LEU A 89 -6.84 5.66 0.16
CA LEU A 89 -7.15 6.44 -1.01
C LEU A 89 -8.39 5.80 -1.64
N PRO A 90 -9.46 6.54 -1.85
CA PRO A 90 -10.58 6.06 -2.60
C PRO A 90 -10.08 5.80 -4.03
N GLY A 91 -10.05 4.57 -4.45
CA GLY A 91 -9.62 4.20 -5.78
C GLY A 91 -8.30 3.45 -5.85
N ASN A 92 -8.14 2.38 -5.08
CA ASN A 92 -7.21 1.34 -5.48
C ASN A 92 -7.65 0.85 -6.85
N SER A 93 -6.94 1.32 -7.86
CA SER A 93 -7.11 0.79 -9.19
C SER A 93 -6.67 -0.66 -9.19
N LEU A 94 -7.33 -1.41 -10.00
CA LEU A 94 -7.01 -2.77 -10.41
C LEU A 94 -5.72 -2.93 -11.19
N SER A 95 -5.01 -1.87 -11.44
CA SER A 95 -3.63 -1.98 -11.85
C SER A 95 -2.71 -2.41 -10.67
N GLU A 96 -3.22 -2.55 -9.45
CA GLU A 96 -2.76 -3.63 -8.65
C GLU A 96 -3.16 -4.89 -9.40
N GLU A 97 -2.36 -5.21 -10.39
CA GLU A 97 -2.15 -6.53 -10.84
C GLU A 97 -2.26 -7.39 -9.60
N ILE A 98 -3.35 -8.15 -9.51
CA ILE A 98 -3.37 -9.26 -8.58
C ILE A 98 -2.30 -10.16 -9.15
N ILE A 99 -1.06 -9.84 -8.82
CA ILE A 99 -0.03 -10.84 -8.85
C ILE A 99 -0.53 -11.76 -7.76
N VAL A 100 -1.27 -12.78 -8.20
CA VAL A 100 -1.46 -13.96 -7.40
C VAL A 100 -0.03 -14.40 -7.15
N THR A 101 0.53 -13.83 -6.08
CA THR A 101 1.77 -14.36 -5.58
C THR A 101 1.41 -15.79 -5.33
N THR A 102 1.93 -16.64 -6.20
CA THR A 102 1.80 -18.07 -6.12
C THR A 102 1.70 -18.46 -4.66
N ALA A 103 0.85 -19.40 -4.32
CA ALA A 103 0.67 -19.90 -2.95
C ALA A 103 2.00 -20.22 -2.24
N TYR A 104 3.09 -20.20 -2.99
CA TYR A 104 4.45 -20.30 -2.54
C TYR A 104 5.06 -18.89 -2.33
N LYS A 105 4.59 -18.18 -1.33
CA LYS A 105 5.50 -17.31 -0.58
C LYS A 105 6.36 -18.26 0.26
N PRO A 106 7.68 -18.24 0.14
CA PRO A 106 8.50 -18.67 1.25
C PRO A 106 8.12 -17.69 2.36
N VAL A 107 7.19 -18.11 3.19
CA VAL A 107 7.02 -17.48 4.47
C VAL A 107 8.37 -17.75 5.10
N LEU A 108 9.19 -16.73 5.27
CA LEU A 108 10.15 -16.73 6.36
C LEU A 108 9.25 -17.00 7.56
N ALA A 109 9.08 -18.30 7.82
CA ALA A 109 8.15 -18.74 8.82
C ALA A 109 8.79 -18.48 10.15
N ASP A 110 8.58 -17.28 10.64
CA ASP A 110 8.17 -17.24 12.02
C ASP A 110 6.84 -17.99 12.02
N ALA A 111 6.92 -19.31 12.12
CA ALA A 111 5.84 -20.10 12.62
C ALA A 111 5.68 -19.76 14.10
N VAL A 112 5.36 -18.51 14.38
CA VAL A 112 4.68 -18.18 15.61
C VAL A 112 3.37 -18.93 15.48
N LYS A 113 3.26 -20.04 16.20
CA LYS A 113 1.98 -20.72 16.43
C LYS A 113 1.02 -19.64 16.89
N ILE A 114 0.25 -19.09 15.96
CA ILE A 114 -0.89 -18.24 16.29
C ILE A 114 -1.92 -19.20 16.85
N ARG A 115 -1.82 -19.50 18.14
CA ARG A 115 -2.81 -20.29 18.91
C ARG A 115 -4.04 -19.46 19.22
N ILE A 116 -4.06 -18.22 18.82
CA ILE A 116 -5.13 -17.28 19.07
C ILE A 116 -5.48 -16.69 17.73
N ASN A 117 -6.74 -16.73 17.42
CA ASN A 117 -7.32 -16.04 16.30
C ASN A 117 -6.72 -14.65 16.20
N PRO A 118 -6.02 -14.31 15.12
CA PRO A 118 -5.41 -13.01 15.03
C PRO A 118 -6.54 -11.98 14.98
N ASP A 119 -6.69 -11.25 16.05
CA ASP A 119 -7.29 -9.95 15.97
C ASP A 119 -6.37 -9.14 15.08
N LEU A 120 -6.76 -8.92 13.83
CA LEU A 120 -5.96 -8.22 12.83
C LEU A 120 -5.61 -6.78 13.23
N GLU A 121 -6.22 -6.30 14.30
CA GLU A 121 -6.01 -4.96 14.83
C GLU A 121 -5.57 -4.94 16.31
N ASP A 122 -5.68 -6.04 17.05
CA ASP A 122 -5.29 -6.08 18.46
C ASP A 122 -3.87 -6.63 18.65
N LYS A 123 -2.95 -5.76 18.94
CA LYS A 123 -1.52 -6.06 19.17
C LYS A 123 -1.12 -5.91 20.63
N THR A 124 -2.09 -5.76 21.50
CA THR A 124 -1.78 -5.88 22.92
C THR A 124 -1.51 -7.35 23.22
N PRO A 125 -0.41 -7.66 23.91
CA PRO A 125 -0.13 -9.03 24.34
C PRO A 125 -1.27 -9.48 25.25
N PHE A 126 -1.95 -10.55 24.83
CA PHE A 126 -2.98 -11.18 25.64
C PHE A 126 -2.33 -11.79 26.88
N LYS A 127 -2.45 -11.14 28.02
CA LYS A 127 -2.28 -11.76 29.32
C LYS A 127 -3.58 -12.48 29.65
N ALA A 128 -3.65 -13.77 29.45
CA ALA A 128 -4.71 -14.56 30.05
C ALA A 128 -4.64 -14.35 31.57
N PRO A 129 -5.67 -13.81 32.22
CA PRO A 129 -5.71 -13.76 33.65
C PRO A 129 -5.79 -15.22 34.11
N LEU A 130 -4.69 -15.77 34.60
CA LEU A 130 -4.67 -17.01 35.37
C LEU A 130 -5.27 -16.71 36.76
N THR A 131 -6.56 -16.45 36.79
CA THR A 131 -7.32 -16.43 38.03
C THR A 131 -7.56 -17.88 38.41
N TYR A 132 -6.67 -18.39 39.21
CA TYR A 132 -6.85 -19.67 39.88
C TYR A 132 -7.85 -19.45 41.01
N PHE A 133 -9.12 -19.79 40.76
CA PHE A 133 -10.06 -20.00 41.87
C PHE A 133 -9.86 -21.41 42.38
N PRO A 134 -9.39 -21.61 43.62
CA PRO A 134 -9.42 -22.93 44.23
C PRO A 134 -10.90 -23.32 44.34
N ILE A 135 -11.30 -24.28 43.56
CA ILE A 135 -12.63 -24.90 43.72
C ILE A 135 -12.52 -25.76 44.99
N ASP A 136 -12.97 -25.23 46.13
CA ASP A 136 -13.13 -25.98 47.35
C ASP A 136 -14.36 -26.89 47.26
N LYS A 137 -14.31 -27.86 46.33
CA LYS A 137 -15.20 -28.99 46.26
C LYS A 137 -14.35 -30.22 46.63
N ARG A 138 -14.65 -30.80 47.77
CA ARG A 138 -14.19 -32.16 48.08
C ARG A 138 -14.67 -33.06 46.95
N LEU A 139 -13.74 -33.48 46.11
CA LEU A 139 -13.96 -34.54 45.13
C LEU A 139 -14.08 -35.84 45.92
N GLU A 140 -15.30 -36.38 46.01
CA GLU A 140 -15.46 -37.77 46.35
C GLU A 140 -14.75 -38.59 45.28
N LEU A 141 -13.73 -39.32 45.72
CA LEU A 141 -12.96 -40.21 44.84
C LEU A 141 -13.89 -41.36 44.39
N ASN A 142 -14.49 -41.24 43.25
CA ASN A 142 -15.00 -42.39 42.54
C ASN A 142 -13.94 -42.81 41.49
N THR A 143 -13.26 -43.88 41.81
CA THR A 143 -11.94 -44.29 41.29
C THR A 143 -12.02 -45.07 39.98
N ASP A 144 -12.90 -44.74 39.04
CA ASP A 144 -12.94 -45.42 37.74
C ASP A 144 -12.76 -44.51 36.51
N ILE A 145 -12.18 -43.32 36.69
CA ILE A 145 -11.81 -42.51 35.54
C ILE A 145 -10.34 -42.84 35.22
N LYS A 146 -10.12 -43.69 34.23
CA LYS A 146 -8.80 -43.81 33.62
C LYS A 146 -8.35 -42.41 33.20
N PRO A 147 -7.17 -41.94 33.63
CA PRO A 147 -6.65 -40.68 33.10
C PRO A 147 -6.57 -40.82 31.59
N PHE A 148 -7.20 -39.90 30.85
CA PHE A 148 -6.96 -39.79 29.41
C PHE A 148 -5.45 -39.61 29.23
N ASP A 149 -4.83 -40.54 28.51
CA ASP A 149 -3.46 -40.33 28.04
C ASP A 149 -3.44 -38.94 27.37
N ALA A 150 -2.57 -38.07 27.85
CA ALA A 150 -2.41 -36.76 27.29
C ALA A 150 -2.25 -36.94 25.77
N MET A 151 -3.23 -36.47 25.02
CA MET A 151 -3.22 -36.55 23.57
C MET A 151 -1.89 -35.92 23.15
N LYS A 152 -0.92 -36.75 22.76
CA LYS A 152 0.33 -36.25 22.19
C LYS A 152 -0.10 -35.46 20.98
N GLN A 153 0.08 -34.15 21.03
CA GLN A 153 -0.10 -33.34 19.83
C GLN A 153 0.67 -34.06 18.71
N PRO A 154 0.02 -34.32 17.56
CA PRO A 154 0.75 -34.87 16.43
C PRO A 154 1.96 -33.96 16.25
N LYS A 155 3.16 -34.55 16.22
CA LYS A 155 4.37 -33.80 15.88
C LYS A 155 4.06 -33.11 14.56
N GLU A 156 3.98 -31.78 14.57
CA GLU A 156 3.98 -31.02 13.34
C GLU A 156 5.12 -31.59 12.50
N ARG A 157 4.79 -32.09 11.33
CA ARG A 157 5.79 -32.46 10.36
C ARG A 157 6.56 -31.19 10.06
N ASP A 158 7.84 -31.16 10.42
CA ASP A 158 8.73 -30.13 9.91
C ASP A 158 8.62 -30.19 8.39
N SER A 159 7.91 -29.24 7.78
CA SER A 159 7.87 -29.13 6.34
C SER A 159 9.32 -28.92 5.90
N ASP A 160 9.80 -29.71 4.92
CA ASP A 160 11.10 -29.50 4.31
C ASP A 160 11.16 -28.05 3.81
N LEU A 161 11.82 -27.18 4.54
CA LEU A 161 11.96 -25.78 4.19
C LEU A 161 13.22 -25.61 3.36
N TYR A 162 13.01 -25.21 2.13
CA TYR A 162 14.09 -24.81 1.25
C TYR A 162 14.37 -23.34 1.42
N ASN A 163 15.63 -22.99 1.57
CA ASN A 163 16.03 -21.60 1.76
C ASN A 163 15.98 -20.80 0.45
N ASN A 164 16.12 -21.48 -0.67
CA ASN A 164 16.28 -20.86 -1.97
C ASN A 164 15.36 -21.48 -3.00
N TYR A 165 14.86 -20.68 -3.93
CA TYR A 165 14.17 -21.21 -5.10
C TYR A 165 14.29 -20.28 -6.31
N VAL A 166 14.11 -20.84 -7.48
CA VAL A 166 13.99 -20.14 -8.76
C VAL A 166 12.80 -20.71 -9.52
N LYS A 167 11.94 -19.85 -10.04
CA LYS A 167 10.85 -20.20 -10.96
C LYS A 167 11.04 -19.45 -12.27
N ALA A 168 10.77 -20.09 -13.41
CA ALA A 168 10.77 -19.44 -14.71
C ALA A 168 9.66 -20.03 -15.58
N GLY A 169 9.03 -19.20 -16.40
CA GLY A 169 7.92 -19.62 -17.25
C GLY A 169 7.75 -18.73 -18.47
N ILE A 170 7.04 -19.26 -19.46
CA ILE A 170 6.67 -18.57 -20.69
C ILE A 170 5.21 -18.89 -21.04
N GLY A 171 4.58 -18.02 -21.83
CA GLY A 171 3.18 -18.20 -22.17
C GLY A 171 2.74 -17.53 -23.47
N ASN A 172 1.43 -17.52 -23.70
CA ASN A 172 0.85 -16.73 -24.77
C ASN A 172 1.05 -15.22 -24.50
N LEU A 173 0.59 -14.36 -25.37
CA LEU A 173 0.75 -12.90 -25.26
C LEU A 173 2.23 -12.49 -25.02
N LYS A 174 3.19 -13.28 -25.55
CA LYS A 174 4.65 -13.12 -25.34
C LYS A 174 5.02 -13.03 -23.85
N THR A 175 4.28 -13.71 -22.98
CA THR A 175 4.53 -13.70 -21.56
C THR A 175 5.87 -14.31 -21.22
N SER A 176 6.68 -13.61 -20.44
CA SER A 176 7.85 -14.13 -19.73
C SER A 176 7.72 -13.88 -18.24
N PHE A 177 8.02 -14.90 -17.46
CA PHE A 177 7.96 -14.89 -16.01
C PHE A 177 9.25 -15.41 -15.41
N GLY A 178 9.76 -14.77 -14.40
CA GLY A 178 10.92 -15.20 -13.63
C GLY A 178 10.83 -14.75 -12.19
N GLU A 179 11.16 -15.64 -11.28
CA GLU A 179 11.19 -15.35 -9.85
C GLU A 179 12.33 -16.12 -9.20
N ALA A 180 13.11 -15.45 -8.36
CA ALA A 180 14.21 -16.05 -7.62
C ALA A 180 14.22 -15.53 -6.18
N TYR A 181 14.38 -16.42 -5.23
CA TYR A 181 14.51 -16.11 -3.79
C TYR A 181 15.74 -16.79 -3.23
N PHE A 182 16.49 -16.03 -2.44
CA PHE A 182 17.68 -16.47 -1.74
C PHE A 182 17.64 -15.97 -0.30
N ASN A 183 17.89 -16.85 0.65
CA ASN A 183 17.96 -16.49 2.07
C ASN A 183 18.85 -17.46 2.85
N ASN A 184 19.28 -17.07 4.03
CA ASN A 184 20.15 -17.87 4.89
C ASN A 184 19.40 -18.90 5.76
N GLY A 185 18.10 -19.11 5.51
CA GLY A 185 17.29 -20.06 6.28
C GLY A 185 16.81 -19.52 7.63
N ARG A 186 16.65 -20.43 8.58
CA ARG A 186 16.08 -20.16 9.91
C ARG A 186 17.14 -19.84 10.95
N ASP A 187 17.97 -18.84 10.73
CA ASP A 187 18.85 -18.36 11.79
C ASP A 187 18.02 -17.61 12.84
N PRO A 188 18.08 -18.00 14.13
CA PRO A 188 17.30 -17.35 15.18
C PRO A 188 17.77 -15.92 15.49
N GLY A 189 19.00 -15.57 15.17
CA GLY A 189 19.59 -14.28 15.49
C GLY A 189 19.71 -13.32 14.32
N LEU A 190 19.98 -13.85 13.11
CA LEU A 190 20.19 -13.04 11.92
C LEU A 190 19.62 -13.71 10.68
N GLN A 191 18.60 -13.13 10.12
CA GLN A 191 17.98 -13.54 8.87
C GLN A 191 18.29 -12.50 7.79
N PHE A 192 18.75 -12.95 6.64
CA PHE A 192 18.97 -12.08 5.48
C PHE A 192 18.67 -12.82 4.19
N GLY A 193 18.33 -12.07 3.16
CA GLY A 193 18.02 -12.63 1.87
C GLY A 193 17.72 -11.57 0.83
N GLY A 194 17.30 -12.03 -0.33
CA GLY A 194 16.88 -11.18 -1.41
C GLY A 194 16.00 -11.93 -2.40
N TYR A 195 15.29 -11.17 -3.21
CA TYR A 195 14.52 -11.73 -4.30
C TYR A 195 14.61 -10.87 -5.56
N LEU A 196 14.36 -11.50 -6.69
CA LEU A 196 14.21 -10.89 -7.99
C LEU A 196 12.92 -11.43 -8.62
N LYS A 197 12.15 -10.55 -9.25
CA LYS A 197 10.93 -10.89 -9.99
C LYS A 197 10.93 -10.18 -11.32
N HIS A 198 10.50 -10.90 -12.35
CA HIS A 198 10.30 -10.39 -13.70
C HIS A 198 8.96 -10.89 -14.24
N PHE A 199 8.18 -9.98 -14.80
CA PHE A 199 6.98 -10.31 -15.54
C PHE A 199 6.82 -9.38 -16.73
N MET A 200 6.59 -9.94 -17.91
CA MET A 200 6.32 -9.19 -19.13
C MET A 200 5.19 -9.86 -19.89
N GLN A 201 4.34 -9.04 -20.51
CA GLN A 201 3.29 -9.51 -21.41
C GLN A 201 2.98 -8.47 -22.50
N SER A 202 2.39 -8.93 -23.61
CA SER A 202 1.90 -8.11 -24.71
C SER A 202 0.45 -8.46 -24.97
N GLY A 203 -0.41 -7.45 -25.16
CA GLY A 203 -1.81 -7.68 -25.50
C GLY A 203 -2.07 -7.81 -27.01
N ALA A 204 -3.36 -7.88 -27.35
CA ALA A 204 -3.81 -7.96 -28.74
C ALA A 204 -3.77 -6.61 -29.47
N ILE A 205 -3.81 -5.51 -28.74
CA ILE A 205 -3.74 -4.15 -29.28
C ILE A 205 -2.26 -3.83 -29.58
N GLN A 206 -2.00 -3.13 -30.66
CA GLN A 206 -0.64 -2.70 -31.00
C GLN A 206 -0.06 -1.88 -29.85
N ASP A 207 1.20 -2.20 -29.45
CA ASP A 207 1.92 -1.57 -28.33
C ASP A 207 1.24 -1.72 -26.94
N GLN A 208 0.28 -2.62 -26.78
CA GLN A 208 -0.25 -3.04 -25.49
C GLN A 208 0.78 -3.95 -24.80
N ASN A 209 1.90 -3.36 -24.41
CA ASN A 209 3.00 -4.08 -23.74
C ASN A 209 3.17 -3.57 -22.31
N SER A 210 3.45 -4.48 -21.39
CA SER A 210 3.88 -4.12 -20.04
C SER A 210 5.01 -5.02 -19.56
N SER A 211 5.89 -4.46 -18.75
CA SER A 211 6.85 -5.23 -17.97
C SER A 211 6.92 -4.71 -16.54
N ARG A 212 7.28 -5.61 -15.65
CA ARG A 212 7.54 -5.29 -14.26
C ARG A 212 8.74 -6.09 -13.78
N ASP A 213 9.72 -5.38 -13.27
CA ASP A 213 10.95 -5.90 -12.70
C ASP A 213 11.05 -5.42 -11.26
N GLU A 214 11.27 -6.32 -10.32
CA GLU A 214 11.39 -6.02 -8.92
C GLU A 214 12.57 -6.78 -8.31
N GLY A 215 13.40 -6.09 -7.56
CA GLY A 215 14.50 -6.68 -6.81
C GLY A 215 14.53 -6.15 -5.40
N SER A 216 14.72 -7.01 -4.41
CA SER A 216 14.81 -6.60 -3.01
C SER A 216 15.88 -7.39 -2.28
N ILE A 217 16.54 -6.71 -1.36
CA ILE A 217 17.38 -7.32 -0.33
C ILE A 217 16.81 -6.96 1.04
N PHE A 218 16.84 -7.89 1.95
CA PHE A 218 16.31 -7.71 3.30
C PHE A 218 17.19 -8.35 4.35
N ALA A 219 17.15 -7.81 5.56
CA ALA A 219 17.81 -8.39 6.71
C ALA A 219 17.00 -8.14 7.97
N LYS A 220 17.02 -9.09 8.89
CA LYS A 220 16.39 -9.00 10.20
C LYS A 220 17.35 -9.53 11.27
N SER A 221 17.66 -8.72 12.25
CA SER A 221 18.41 -9.10 13.44
C SER A 221 17.47 -9.21 14.64
N ILE A 222 17.46 -10.35 15.28
CA ILE A 222 16.57 -10.65 16.42
C ILE A 222 17.45 -10.76 17.67
N GLY A 223 17.41 -9.72 18.48
CA GLY A 223 18.08 -9.69 19.80
C GLY A 223 17.15 -10.09 20.93
N ALA A 224 17.67 -10.21 22.14
CA ALA A 224 16.88 -10.53 23.32
C ALA A 224 15.83 -9.45 23.66
N THR A 225 16.19 -8.17 23.51
CA THR A 225 15.32 -7.03 23.86
C THR A 225 14.77 -6.30 22.66
N ASN A 226 15.43 -6.35 21.51
CA ASN A 226 15.04 -5.60 20.31
C ASN A 226 15.21 -6.46 19.07
N SER A 227 14.34 -6.24 18.10
CA SER A 227 14.49 -6.71 16.73
C SER A 227 14.68 -5.51 15.80
N LEU A 228 15.62 -5.65 14.87
CA LEU A 228 15.86 -4.68 13.81
C LEU A 228 15.66 -5.39 12.48
N ASP A 229 14.75 -4.88 11.65
CA ASP A 229 14.59 -5.34 10.28
C ASP A 229 14.70 -4.21 9.30
N GLY A 230 15.06 -4.54 8.08
CA GLY A 230 15.15 -3.57 7.00
C GLY A 230 15.20 -4.23 5.63
N ASN A 231 14.80 -3.46 4.63
CA ASN A 231 14.93 -3.87 3.24
C ASN A 231 15.24 -2.68 2.33
N ILE A 232 15.79 -3.00 1.17
CA ILE A 232 15.95 -2.09 0.03
C ILE A 232 15.32 -2.77 -1.16
N THR A 233 14.42 -2.07 -1.86
CA THR A 233 13.67 -2.61 -3.00
C THR A 233 13.81 -1.65 -4.18
N TYR A 234 14.11 -2.19 -5.34
CA TYR A 234 14.03 -1.52 -6.62
C TYR A 234 12.87 -2.08 -7.41
N ASN A 235 12.03 -1.20 -7.95
CA ASN A 235 10.90 -1.57 -8.81
C ASN A 235 10.97 -0.75 -10.09
N TYR A 236 10.94 -1.45 -11.22
CA TYR A 236 10.89 -0.84 -12.54
C TYR A 236 9.70 -1.40 -13.30
N ARG A 237 8.84 -0.51 -13.81
CA ARG A 237 7.63 -0.88 -14.54
C ARG A 237 7.53 -0.09 -15.83
N THR A 238 7.14 -0.75 -16.92
CA THR A 238 6.88 -0.12 -18.20
C THR A 238 5.45 -0.38 -18.66
N ASN A 239 4.85 0.62 -19.25
CA ASN A 239 3.58 0.52 -19.98
C ASN A 239 3.63 1.41 -21.22
N TYR A 240 2.63 1.30 -22.10
CA TYR A 240 2.48 2.17 -23.26
C TYR A 240 1.13 2.89 -23.23
N PHE A 241 1.06 4.07 -23.80
CA PHE A 241 -0.18 4.78 -24.02
C PHE A 241 -0.86 4.26 -25.30
N TYR A 242 -1.46 3.05 -25.22
CA TYR A 242 -2.07 2.36 -26.35
C TYR A 242 -3.56 2.70 -26.54
N GLY A 243 -4.18 3.39 -25.58
CA GLY A 243 -5.61 3.63 -25.53
C GLY A 243 -6.07 4.75 -26.44
N TYR A 244 -6.70 4.41 -27.57
CA TYR A 244 -7.29 5.34 -28.52
C TYR A 244 -8.65 4.86 -29.00
N ASP A 245 -9.49 5.79 -29.38
CA ASP A 245 -10.61 5.51 -30.25
C ASP A 245 -10.14 5.56 -31.71
N GLU A 246 -9.77 4.42 -32.24
CA GLU A 246 -9.21 4.30 -33.59
C GLU A 246 -10.25 4.60 -34.67
N SER A 247 -11.56 4.55 -34.36
CA SER A 247 -12.62 4.88 -35.27
C SER A 247 -12.75 6.40 -35.53
N ALA A 248 -12.27 7.21 -34.60
CA ALA A 248 -12.34 8.67 -34.65
C ALA A 248 -11.05 9.33 -35.18
N LEU A 249 -9.99 8.56 -35.45
CA LEU A 249 -8.67 9.11 -35.76
C LEU A 249 -8.11 8.65 -37.10
N PRO A 250 -7.44 9.54 -37.84
CA PRO A 250 -6.51 9.11 -38.87
C PRO A 250 -5.36 8.31 -38.28
N PRO A 251 -4.96 7.16 -38.83
CA PRO A 251 -3.88 6.31 -38.31
C PRO A 251 -2.54 7.05 -38.08
N ALA A 252 -2.29 8.12 -38.81
CA ALA A 252 -1.08 8.95 -38.72
C ALA A 252 -0.95 9.71 -37.39
N ASN A 253 -2.03 9.88 -36.62
CA ASN A 253 -2.05 10.64 -35.36
C ASN A 253 -1.91 9.76 -34.11
N LEU A 254 -1.75 8.45 -34.27
CA LEU A 254 -1.61 7.52 -33.16
C LEU A 254 -0.18 7.58 -32.60
N GLN A 255 -0.02 8.15 -31.41
CA GLN A 255 1.26 8.23 -30.70
C GLN A 255 1.28 7.30 -29.49
N ARG A 256 1.67 6.05 -29.71
CA ARG A 256 1.80 5.02 -28.66
C ARG A 256 3.16 5.12 -27.98
N THR A 257 3.33 6.15 -27.16
CA THR A 257 4.57 6.38 -26.42
C THR A 257 4.69 5.46 -25.19
N GLN A 258 5.92 5.11 -24.86
CA GLN A 258 6.20 4.33 -23.66
C GLN A 258 6.20 5.22 -22.41
N GLN A 259 5.61 4.72 -21.34
CA GLN A 259 5.76 5.21 -19.98
C GLN A 259 6.60 4.22 -19.18
N HIS A 260 7.46 4.71 -18.34
CA HIS A 260 8.16 3.89 -17.36
C HIS A 260 8.15 4.56 -15.99
N PHE A 261 8.22 3.72 -14.98
CA PHE A 261 8.31 4.14 -13.58
C PHE A 261 9.49 3.42 -12.93
N SER A 262 10.36 4.18 -12.33
CA SER A 262 11.50 3.68 -11.57
C SER A 262 11.37 4.12 -10.12
N THR A 263 11.41 3.17 -9.20
CA THR A 263 11.32 3.45 -7.77
C THR A 263 12.40 2.66 -7.04
N ILE A 264 13.21 3.37 -6.28
CA ILE A 264 14.06 2.76 -5.25
C ILE A 264 13.50 3.13 -3.89
N SER A 265 13.28 2.17 -3.03
CA SER A 265 12.78 2.37 -1.67
C SER A 265 13.65 1.64 -0.66
N ALA A 266 13.79 2.23 0.53
CA ALA A 266 14.47 1.62 1.65
C ALA A 266 13.65 1.81 2.92
N GLN A 267 13.62 0.82 3.78
CA GLN A 267 13.03 0.93 5.11
C GLN A 267 13.84 0.17 6.15
N GLY A 268 13.82 0.68 7.37
CA GLY A 268 14.36 0.03 8.54
C GLY A 268 13.43 0.23 9.72
N GLU A 269 13.25 -0.79 10.53
CA GLU A 269 12.36 -0.77 11.68
C GLU A 269 13.04 -1.40 12.90
N LEU A 270 13.04 -0.66 13.99
CA LEU A 270 13.51 -1.10 15.30
C LEU A 270 12.31 -1.29 16.21
N VAL A 271 12.10 -2.50 16.71
CA VAL A 271 10.99 -2.84 17.60
C VAL A 271 11.54 -3.44 18.88
N LYS A 272 11.01 -3.02 20.02
CA LYS A 272 11.26 -3.67 21.27
C LYS A 272 10.53 -5.01 21.31
N ASN A 273 11.26 -6.08 21.58
CA ASN A 273 10.68 -7.40 21.76
C ASN A 273 9.88 -7.42 23.07
N TYR A 274 8.68 -7.99 23.00
CA TYR A 274 7.85 -8.15 24.18
C TYR A 274 8.55 -9.08 25.18
N GLN A 275 8.67 -8.60 26.41
CA GLN A 275 9.05 -9.39 27.56
C GLN A 275 7.85 -9.42 28.50
N ASP A 276 7.50 -10.59 29.02
CA ASP A 276 6.36 -10.74 29.95
C ASP A 276 6.70 -10.15 31.33
N VAL A 277 6.90 -8.84 31.35
CA VAL A 277 7.19 -8.05 32.56
C VAL A 277 6.03 -7.09 32.76
N GLU A 278 5.46 -7.10 33.95
CA GLU A 278 4.45 -6.14 34.36
C GLU A 278 5.01 -4.70 34.25
N ASN A 279 4.27 -3.77 33.62
CA ASN A 279 4.69 -2.40 33.37
C ASN A 279 5.86 -2.23 32.37
N ASP A 280 5.90 -3.02 31.32
CA ASP A 280 6.93 -2.87 30.30
C ASP A 280 6.67 -1.68 29.37
N PHE A 281 7.70 -0.83 29.25
CA PHE A 281 7.73 0.25 28.27
C PHE A 281 7.96 -0.31 26.87
N THR A 282 7.06 -0.04 25.94
CA THR A 282 7.15 -0.51 24.56
C THR A 282 7.41 0.62 23.59
N TYR A 283 8.20 0.35 22.55
CA TYR A 283 8.47 1.31 21.49
C TYR A 283 8.74 0.62 20.15
N ALA A 284 8.48 1.36 19.10
CA ALA A 284 9.04 1.07 17.79
C ALA A 284 9.45 2.37 17.09
N LEU A 285 10.45 2.27 16.24
CA LEU A 285 10.95 3.35 15.40
C LEU A 285 11.12 2.82 13.99
N LYS A 286 10.53 3.50 13.01
CA LYS A 286 10.63 3.15 11.60
C LYS A 286 11.11 4.34 10.80
N LEU A 287 12.14 4.13 10.00
CA LEU A 287 12.62 5.03 8.98
C LEU A 287 12.36 4.39 7.61
N SER A 288 11.69 5.10 6.74
CA SER A 288 11.47 4.67 5.36
C SER A 288 11.63 5.83 4.40
N GLY A 289 11.95 5.54 3.16
CA GLY A 289 12.04 6.54 2.13
C GLY A 289 12.07 5.92 0.75
N TYR A 290 11.77 6.73 -0.25
CA TYR A 290 11.87 6.32 -1.64
C TYR A 290 12.27 7.48 -2.54
N SER A 291 12.79 7.12 -3.71
CA SER A 291 12.97 8.01 -4.85
C SER A 291 12.25 7.41 -6.04
N PHE A 292 11.38 8.19 -6.64
CA PHE A 292 10.54 7.84 -7.77
C PHE A 292 10.86 8.72 -8.97
N SER A 293 10.81 8.17 -10.18
CA SER A 293 10.84 8.93 -11.43
C SER A 293 10.03 8.24 -12.52
N ASN A 294 9.57 9.03 -13.50
CA ASN A 294 8.83 8.53 -14.66
C ASN A 294 9.42 9.00 -16.00
N ALA A 295 8.86 8.53 -17.12
CA ALA A 295 9.32 8.87 -18.47
C ALA A 295 9.22 10.36 -18.80
N PHE A 296 8.38 11.12 -18.11
CA PHE A 296 8.21 12.57 -18.29
C PHE A 296 9.17 13.39 -17.45
N GLN A 297 10.16 12.74 -16.80
CA GLN A 297 11.11 13.36 -15.88
C GLN A 297 10.47 13.91 -14.59
N ALA A 298 9.21 13.58 -14.33
CA ALA A 298 8.63 13.86 -13.02
C ALA A 298 9.33 13.01 -11.96
N LYS A 299 9.64 13.61 -10.83
CA LYS A 299 10.41 13.01 -9.72
C LYS A 299 9.71 13.26 -8.41
N GLU A 300 9.86 12.30 -7.52
CA GLU A 300 9.46 12.44 -6.12
C GLU A 300 10.47 11.76 -5.22
N SER A 301 10.87 12.44 -4.17
CA SER A 301 11.69 11.87 -3.09
C SER A 301 10.96 12.05 -1.78
N ASN A 302 10.96 11.00 -0.97
CA ASN A 302 10.27 10.99 0.31
C ASN A 302 11.13 10.35 1.39
N VAL A 303 11.08 10.91 2.59
CA VAL A 303 11.63 10.33 3.81
C VAL A 303 10.58 10.43 4.91
N LEU A 304 10.23 9.31 5.50
CA LEU A 304 9.28 9.17 6.59
C LEU A 304 9.97 8.56 7.80
N LEU A 305 10.10 9.35 8.85
CA LEU A 305 10.47 8.86 10.18
C LEU A 305 9.20 8.73 11.02
N SER A 306 8.97 7.59 11.57
CA SER A 306 7.82 7.31 12.45
C SER A 306 8.22 6.45 13.63
N GLY A 307 7.57 6.60 14.76
CA GLY A 307 7.82 5.78 15.94
C GLY A 307 6.76 6.00 17.02
N PHE A 308 6.65 5.16 17.99
CA PHE A 308 5.75 5.30 19.13
C PHE A 308 6.44 4.91 20.44
N LEU A 309 5.92 5.47 21.49
CA LEU A 309 6.28 5.15 22.87
C LEU A 309 4.99 4.84 23.63
N ASN A 310 4.97 3.75 24.36
CA ASN A 310 3.81 3.33 25.11
C ASN A 310 4.23 2.73 26.44
N GLU A 311 3.58 3.12 27.52
CA GLU A 311 3.83 2.64 28.88
C GLU A 311 2.53 2.15 29.53
N THR A 312 2.63 1.06 30.23
CA THR A 312 1.52 0.48 30.99
C THR A 312 1.46 1.11 32.36
N ILE A 313 0.35 1.73 32.71
CA ILE A 313 0.10 2.36 34.00
C ILE A 313 -1.13 1.71 34.64
N HIS A 314 -0.93 0.66 35.41
CA HIS A 314 -1.99 -0.15 36.03
C HIS A 314 -2.98 -0.73 35.00
N GLN A 315 -4.18 -0.15 34.89
CA GLN A 315 -5.26 -0.64 34.03
C GLN A 315 -5.33 0.06 32.67
N PHE A 316 -4.47 1.05 32.45
CA PHE A 316 -4.47 1.82 31.20
C PHE A 316 -3.07 1.93 30.62
N TYR A 317 -3.02 2.13 29.33
CA TYR A 317 -1.80 2.41 28.59
C TYR A 317 -1.82 3.86 28.15
N ALA A 318 -0.78 4.59 28.46
CA ALA A 318 -0.57 5.93 27.93
C ALA A 318 0.54 5.89 26.89
N GLY A 319 0.31 6.51 25.76
CA GLY A 319 1.29 6.50 24.69
C GLY A 319 1.26 7.76 23.86
N VAL A 320 2.31 7.90 23.10
CA VAL A 320 2.43 8.92 22.07
C VAL A 320 3.01 8.29 20.84
N SER A 321 2.45 8.66 19.73
CA SER A 321 3.00 8.33 18.44
C SER A 321 3.33 9.61 17.65
N ALA A 322 4.38 9.68 16.80
CA ALA A 322 4.72 10.83 15.97
C ALA A 322 5.35 10.43 14.64
N SER A 323 5.10 11.17 13.57
CA SER A 323 5.78 10.99 12.30
C SER A 323 6.19 12.32 11.68
N VAL A 324 7.28 12.26 10.96
CA VAL A 324 7.76 13.35 10.11
C VAL A 324 7.89 12.79 8.71
N ASP A 325 7.07 13.29 7.80
CA ASP A 325 6.98 12.90 6.40
C ASP A 325 7.45 14.07 5.55
N VAL A 326 8.66 13.99 5.03
CA VAL A 326 9.26 15.03 4.19
C VAL A 326 9.30 14.54 2.76
N ALA A 327 8.70 15.30 1.85
CA ALA A 327 8.66 14.95 0.45
C ALA A 327 8.90 16.15 -0.44
N THR A 328 9.66 15.94 -1.51
CA THR A 328 9.86 16.88 -2.62
C THR A 328 9.27 16.28 -3.88
N GLN A 329 8.53 17.07 -4.65
CA GLN A 329 7.84 16.65 -5.86
C GLN A 329 8.14 17.63 -6.98
N GLN A 330 8.65 17.13 -8.08
CA GLN A 330 9.05 17.91 -9.25
C GLN A 330 8.42 17.36 -10.52
N ASP A 331 7.82 18.24 -11.30
CA ASP A 331 7.44 17.98 -12.69
C ASP A 331 7.82 19.20 -13.55
N SER A 332 7.58 19.20 -14.85
CA SER A 332 8.01 20.27 -15.74
C SER A 332 7.41 21.65 -15.39
N ALA A 333 6.25 21.71 -14.74
CA ALA A 333 5.56 22.95 -14.38
C ALA A 333 5.73 23.36 -12.90
N TYR A 334 6.25 22.49 -12.03
CA TYR A 334 6.37 22.78 -10.61
C TYR A 334 7.55 22.03 -9.94
N ASP A 335 8.00 22.61 -8.85
CA ASP A 335 8.94 22.01 -7.89
C ASP A 335 8.48 22.43 -6.50
N ILE A 336 7.98 21.47 -5.71
CA ILE A 336 7.29 21.73 -4.45
C ILE A 336 7.75 20.79 -3.34
N ASP A 337 7.77 21.33 -2.13
CA ASP A 337 7.89 20.56 -0.91
C ASP A 337 6.48 20.28 -0.36
N ASN A 338 6.16 19.01 -0.13
CA ASN A 338 4.85 18.57 0.37
C ASN A 338 5.04 17.67 1.59
N SER A 339 5.12 18.29 2.76
CA SER A 339 5.57 17.63 3.97
C SER A 339 4.53 17.70 5.08
N LEU A 340 4.54 16.69 5.95
CA LEU A 340 3.60 16.55 7.07
C LEU A 340 4.34 16.18 8.36
N VAL A 341 3.98 16.81 9.45
CA VAL A 341 4.29 16.32 10.80
C VAL A 341 3.00 15.86 11.45
N ARG A 342 3.03 14.67 11.96
CA ARG A 342 1.92 14.12 12.73
C ARG A 342 2.35 13.82 14.13
N ALA A 343 1.43 13.96 14.98
CA ALA A 343 1.63 13.64 16.33
C ALA A 343 0.30 13.25 17.04
N ASN A 344 0.17 12.09 17.87
CA ASN A 344 -1.05 11.55 18.49
C ASN A 344 -0.83 11.05 19.92
N PRO A 345 -1.07 11.85 20.94
CA PRO A 345 -1.20 11.34 22.29
C PRO A 345 -2.49 10.51 22.40
N TYR A 346 -2.38 9.39 23.06
CA TYR A 346 -3.52 8.51 23.28
C TYR A 346 -3.45 7.83 24.64
N ILE A 347 -4.61 7.45 25.14
CA ILE A 347 -4.79 6.61 26.32
C ILE A 347 -5.65 5.43 25.91
N LYS A 348 -5.24 4.22 26.29
CA LYS A 348 -5.99 2.99 26.07
C LYS A 348 -6.45 2.42 27.41
N PHE A 349 -7.71 2.10 27.48
CA PHE A 349 -8.32 1.37 28.56
C PHE A 349 -8.71 -0.01 28.08
N GLN A 350 -8.26 -1.03 28.80
CA GLN A 350 -8.56 -2.41 28.43
C GLN A 350 -9.07 -3.16 29.67
N GLY A 351 -10.24 -3.77 29.54
CA GLY A 351 -10.82 -4.73 30.46
C GLY A 351 -11.09 -6.06 29.77
N ASP A 352 -11.65 -7.00 30.49
CA ASP A 352 -11.91 -8.37 29.98
C ASP A 352 -12.84 -8.38 28.76
N SER A 353 -13.79 -7.44 28.70
CA SER A 353 -14.83 -7.41 27.67
C SER A 353 -14.83 -6.13 26.85
N TYR A 354 -13.96 -5.16 27.12
CA TYR A 354 -13.93 -3.90 26.40
C TYR A 354 -12.52 -3.40 26.18
N LYS A 355 -12.34 -2.60 25.13
CA LYS A 355 -11.14 -1.86 24.83
C LYS A 355 -11.53 -0.49 24.31
N ILE A 356 -10.96 0.56 24.88
CA ILE A 356 -11.22 1.93 24.49
C ILE A 356 -9.87 2.61 24.26
N ASP A 357 -9.65 3.07 23.04
CA ASP A 357 -8.52 3.89 22.65
C ASP A 357 -9.05 5.31 22.48
N ALA A 358 -8.52 6.27 23.20
CA ALA A 358 -8.90 7.68 23.11
C ALA A 358 -7.67 8.54 22.88
N GLY A 359 -7.67 9.31 21.82
CA GLY A 359 -6.57 10.17 21.44
C GLY A 359 -7.03 11.30 20.52
N ILE A 360 -6.09 12.13 20.15
CA ILE A 360 -6.29 13.16 19.13
C ILE A 360 -5.17 13.04 18.09
N ASN A 361 -5.48 13.37 16.84
CA ASN A 361 -4.51 13.42 15.75
C ASN A 361 -4.26 14.90 15.37
N ILE A 362 -3.07 15.40 15.62
CA ILE A 362 -2.62 16.75 15.26
C ILE A 362 -1.73 16.61 14.03
N VAL A 363 -2.07 17.24 12.94
CA VAL A 363 -1.32 17.19 11.70
C VAL A 363 -0.95 18.60 11.28
N ASP A 364 0.33 18.85 11.14
CA ASP A 364 0.86 20.10 10.59
C ASP A 364 1.37 19.83 9.17
N GLN A 365 0.77 20.50 8.22
CA GLN A 365 1.19 20.48 6.82
C GLN A 365 2.06 21.70 6.57
N PHE A 366 3.21 21.49 5.93
CA PHE A 366 4.16 22.56 5.60
C PHE A 366 4.84 22.32 4.24
N GLY A 367 5.44 23.37 3.70
CA GLY A 367 6.02 23.38 2.36
C GLY A 367 5.19 24.24 1.42
N TYR A 368 4.67 23.69 0.33
CA TYR A 368 3.90 24.47 -0.66
C TYR A 368 2.58 25.03 -0.12
N THR A 369 2.01 24.42 0.90
CA THR A 369 0.89 24.95 1.69
C THR A 369 1.18 24.76 3.17
N SER A 370 0.58 25.57 4.03
CA SER A 370 0.71 25.47 5.49
C SER A 370 -0.67 25.43 6.13
N ALA A 371 -0.94 24.37 6.89
CA ALA A 371 -2.20 24.22 7.60
C ALA A 371 -2.05 23.28 8.80
N LEU A 372 -2.63 23.67 9.93
CA LEU A 372 -2.67 22.85 11.14
C LEU A 372 -4.08 22.27 11.32
N TYR A 373 -4.15 20.97 11.50
CA TYR A 373 -5.39 20.23 11.71
C TYR A 373 -5.34 19.49 13.04
N ILE A 374 -6.51 19.36 13.66
CA ILE A 374 -6.70 18.55 14.87
C ILE A 374 -7.93 17.66 14.64
N PHE A 375 -7.74 16.38 14.73
CA PHE A 375 -8.78 15.38 14.49
C PHE A 375 -9.02 14.51 15.71
N PRO A 376 -10.20 13.89 15.84
CA PRO A 376 -10.40 12.79 16.77
C PRO A 376 -9.56 11.58 16.36
N ALA A 377 -9.17 10.78 17.34
CA ALA A 377 -8.54 9.48 17.15
C ALA A 377 -9.05 8.56 18.28
N ALA A 378 -10.30 8.12 18.16
CA ALA A 378 -10.98 7.34 19.17
C ALA A 378 -11.51 6.03 18.60
N LYS A 379 -11.37 4.96 19.37
CA LYS A 379 -11.88 3.63 19.02
C LYS A 379 -12.39 2.95 20.28
N ALA A 380 -13.56 2.35 20.19
CA ALA A 380 -14.14 1.55 21.27
C ALA A 380 -14.52 0.18 20.72
N GLU A 381 -14.14 -0.86 21.44
CA GLU A 381 -14.49 -2.24 21.14
C GLU A 381 -15.17 -2.87 22.36
N LEU A 382 -16.25 -3.59 22.12
CA LEU A 382 -16.99 -4.32 23.14
C LEU A 382 -17.15 -5.78 22.71
N GLN A 383 -16.75 -6.69 23.57
CA GLN A 383 -16.93 -8.12 23.36
C GLN A 383 -18.35 -8.52 23.78
N ILE A 384 -19.17 -8.89 22.79
CA ILE A 384 -20.56 -9.30 23.00
C ILE A 384 -20.63 -10.79 23.37
N ILE A 385 -19.90 -11.60 22.61
CA ILE A 385 -19.79 -13.04 22.86
C ILE A 385 -18.31 -13.35 23.05
N PRO A 386 -17.88 -13.83 24.22
CA PRO A 386 -16.48 -14.16 24.48
C PRO A 386 -15.87 -15.00 23.36
N SER A 387 -14.74 -14.58 22.84
CA SER A 387 -13.97 -15.21 21.77
C SER A 387 -14.63 -15.27 20.38
N TYR A 388 -15.92 -14.91 20.24
CA TYR A 388 -16.66 -15.06 18.99
C TYR A 388 -17.09 -13.75 18.34
N LEU A 389 -17.55 -12.76 19.12
CA LEU A 389 -18.15 -11.55 18.53
C LEU A 389 -17.77 -10.30 19.30
N ARG A 390 -17.23 -9.32 18.57
CA ARG A 390 -16.95 -7.96 19.05
C ARG A 390 -17.66 -6.94 18.17
N ILE A 391 -18.18 -5.91 18.81
CA ILE A 391 -18.63 -4.68 18.16
C ILE A 391 -17.51 -3.66 18.29
N PHE A 392 -17.30 -2.85 17.28
CA PHE A 392 -16.41 -1.70 17.38
C PHE A 392 -17.01 -0.45 16.76
N VAL A 393 -16.60 0.68 17.29
CA VAL A 393 -16.87 2.02 16.73
C VAL A 393 -15.55 2.78 16.70
N GLU A 394 -15.28 3.49 15.61
CA GLU A 394 -14.05 4.26 15.41
C GLU A 394 -14.41 5.64 14.85
N ALA A 395 -13.74 6.68 15.34
CA ALA A 395 -13.82 8.03 14.79
C ALA A 395 -12.39 8.58 14.66
N LYS A 396 -12.01 8.94 13.44
CA LYS A 396 -10.67 9.44 13.13
C LYS A 396 -10.68 10.48 12.02
N GLY A 397 -9.58 11.18 11.87
CA GLY A 397 -9.30 12.03 10.73
C GLY A 397 -7.80 12.13 10.49
N ASP A 398 -7.41 12.47 9.26
CA ASP A 398 -6.01 12.61 8.86
C ASP A 398 -5.88 13.50 7.61
N VAL A 399 -4.66 13.88 7.29
CA VAL A 399 -4.28 14.50 6.02
C VAL A 399 -3.59 13.47 5.15
N ASN A 400 -4.13 13.20 3.97
CA ASN A 400 -3.54 12.30 3.01
C ASN A 400 -2.61 13.09 2.08
N ARG A 401 -1.31 12.84 2.16
CA ARG A 401 -0.34 13.44 1.25
C ARG A 401 -0.54 12.88 -0.15
N SER A 402 -0.76 13.75 -1.11
CA SER A 402 -0.78 13.38 -2.52
C SER A 402 0.62 13.10 -3.03
N SER A 403 0.80 11.96 -3.71
CA SER A 403 2.08 11.44 -4.16
C SER A 403 2.01 11.08 -5.65
N LEU A 404 3.03 11.48 -6.42
CA LEU A 404 3.18 11.07 -7.81
C LEU A 404 3.34 9.55 -7.93
N LEU A 405 4.06 8.94 -7.01
CA LEU A 405 4.21 7.48 -6.93
C LEU A 405 2.86 6.80 -6.73
N ASP A 406 2.06 7.26 -5.74
CA ASP A 406 0.75 6.66 -5.45
C ASP A 406 -0.23 6.87 -6.60
N PHE A 407 -0.27 8.06 -7.18
CA PHE A 407 -1.10 8.33 -8.34
C PHE A 407 -0.72 7.45 -9.55
N SER A 408 0.58 7.27 -9.80
CA SER A 408 1.06 6.38 -10.88
C SER A 408 0.78 4.90 -10.61
N ASN A 409 0.72 4.49 -9.35
CA ASN A 409 0.29 3.15 -8.96
C ASN A 409 -1.21 2.94 -9.16
N ILE A 410 -2.02 3.98 -8.96
CA ILE A 410 -3.46 3.93 -9.18
C ILE A 410 -3.78 3.95 -10.68
N ASN A 411 -3.19 4.89 -11.42
CA ASN A 411 -3.38 5.02 -12.86
C ASN A 411 -2.04 5.16 -13.59
N PRO A 412 -1.56 4.10 -14.27
CA PRO A 412 -0.30 4.15 -15.00
C PRO A 412 -0.35 4.99 -16.29
N PHE A 413 -1.53 5.48 -16.70
CA PHE A 413 -1.75 6.26 -17.90
C PHE A 413 -1.86 7.77 -17.63
N LEU A 414 -1.28 8.23 -16.53
CA LEU A 414 -1.22 9.66 -16.21
C LEU A 414 -0.28 10.41 -17.15
N GLY A 415 -0.66 11.65 -17.46
CA GLY A 415 0.14 12.58 -18.25
C GLY A 415 1.22 13.30 -17.44
N GLN A 416 1.63 14.45 -17.97
CA GLN A 416 2.56 15.38 -17.34
C GLN A 416 1.82 16.39 -16.47
N ASN A 417 2.56 17.03 -15.55
CA ASN A 417 2.09 18.14 -14.72
C ASN A 417 0.82 17.79 -13.94
N ILE A 418 0.87 16.63 -13.29
CA ILE A 418 -0.24 16.18 -12.46
C ILE A 418 -0.40 17.11 -11.26
N PRO A 419 -1.56 17.76 -11.10
CA PRO A 419 -1.79 18.66 -9.97
C PRO A 419 -1.64 17.92 -8.64
N ILE A 420 -0.93 18.53 -7.71
CA ILE A 420 -0.71 18.00 -6.36
C ILE A 420 -1.47 18.85 -5.35
N LYS A 421 -2.39 18.24 -4.63
CA LYS A 421 -3.13 18.83 -3.52
C LYS A 421 -3.45 17.73 -2.50
N ASN A 422 -3.11 17.95 -1.24
CA ASN A 422 -3.41 16.97 -0.21
C ASN A 422 -4.91 16.90 0.07
N SER A 423 -5.44 15.71 0.23
CA SER A 423 -6.82 15.52 0.67
C SER A 423 -6.89 15.39 2.19
N VAL A 424 -7.98 15.81 2.76
CA VAL A 424 -8.18 15.82 4.22
C VAL A 424 -9.40 14.98 4.58
N ASP A 425 -9.16 13.85 5.22
CA ASP A 425 -10.20 13.06 5.87
C ASP A 425 -10.60 13.77 7.16
N ARG A 426 -11.61 14.64 7.07
CA ARG A 426 -12.01 15.49 8.20
C ARG A 426 -12.61 14.70 9.32
N LEU A 427 -13.39 13.70 8.98
CA LEU A 427 -14.03 12.80 9.92
C LEU A 427 -14.41 11.49 9.23
N ASP A 428 -13.74 10.43 9.60
CA ASP A 428 -14.09 9.05 9.24
C ASP A 428 -14.69 8.37 10.46
N ILE A 429 -16.00 8.11 10.40
CA ILE A 429 -16.74 7.36 11.42
C ILE A 429 -17.03 5.99 10.87
N ALA A 430 -16.60 4.98 11.59
CA ALA A 430 -16.85 3.59 11.26
C ALA A 430 -17.46 2.85 12.44
N ALA A 431 -18.36 1.92 12.15
CA ALA A 431 -18.90 0.99 13.13
C ALA A 431 -18.99 -0.40 12.50
N GLY A 432 -18.77 -1.43 13.27
CA GLY A 432 -18.78 -2.76 12.69
C GLY A 432 -18.78 -3.90 13.70
N LEU A 433 -18.83 -5.07 13.13
CA LEU A 433 -18.74 -6.36 13.82
C LEU A 433 -17.50 -7.08 13.33
N LYS A 434 -16.78 -7.71 14.24
CA LYS A 434 -15.67 -8.61 13.91
C LYS A 434 -15.67 -9.79 14.85
N GLY A 435 -15.14 -10.90 14.38
CA GLY A 435 -15.07 -12.09 15.24
C GLY A 435 -14.78 -13.37 14.48
N THR A 436 -15.08 -14.47 15.15
CA THR A 436 -14.86 -15.82 14.66
C THR A 436 -16.19 -16.57 14.73
N ILE A 437 -16.72 -17.00 13.57
CA ILE A 437 -17.99 -17.75 13.51
C ILE A 437 -17.75 -19.23 13.88
N ALA A 438 -16.61 -19.77 13.44
CA ALA A 438 -16.17 -21.13 13.69
C ALA A 438 -14.64 -21.16 13.77
N PRO A 439 -14.04 -22.22 14.32
CA PRO A 439 -12.59 -22.37 14.30
C PRO A 439 -12.04 -22.14 12.88
N GLY A 440 -11.10 -21.22 12.74
CA GLY A 440 -10.51 -20.85 11.44
C GLY A 440 -11.35 -19.92 10.57
N LEU A 441 -12.60 -19.58 10.92
CA LEU A 441 -13.47 -18.70 10.13
C LEU A 441 -13.62 -17.32 10.81
N GLY A 442 -12.80 -16.39 10.42
CA GLY A 442 -12.83 -14.99 10.82
C GLY A 442 -13.71 -14.15 9.90
N PHE A 443 -14.34 -13.13 10.44
CA PHE A 443 -15.10 -12.15 9.67
C PHE A 443 -14.97 -10.74 10.24
N LYS A 444 -15.13 -9.75 9.36
CA LYS A 444 -15.26 -8.35 9.73
C LYS A 444 -16.25 -7.66 8.79
N ALA A 445 -17.25 -6.98 9.34
CA ALA A 445 -18.19 -6.16 8.59
C ALA A 445 -18.18 -4.75 9.16
N THR A 446 -17.98 -3.75 8.31
CA THR A 446 -17.81 -2.35 8.71
C THR A 446 -18.68 -1.46 7.85
N ILE A 447 -19.52 -0.68 8.45
CA ILE A 447 -20.18 0.47 7.82
C ILE A 447 -19.40 1.73 8.20
N TYR A 448 -19.24 2.63 7.25
CA TYR A 448 -18.49 3.87 7.51
C TYR A 448 -19.04 5.06 6.74
N ARG A 449 -18.74 6.23 7.25
CA ARG A 449 -18.94 7.50 6.58
C ARG A 449 -17.69 8.33 6.73
N ASN A 450 -17.08 8.67 5.60
CA ASN A 450 -15.91 9.54 5.54
C ASN A 450 -16.28 10.87 4.90
N GLU A 451 -15.92 11.99 5.54
CA GLU A 451 -16.02 13.34 5.01
C GLU A 451 -14.62 13.80 4.57
N ILE A 452 -14.44 13.93 3.24
CA ILE A 452 -13.15 14.18 2.61
C ILE A 452 -13.18 15.56 1.96
N SER A 453 -12.22 16.42 2.30
CA SER A 453 -11.97 17.65 1.55
C SER A 453 -10.90 17.41 0.50
N ASP A 454 -11.07 18.06 -0.65
CA ASP A 454 -10.12 18.01 -1.76
C ASP A 454 -9.85 16.58 -2.25
N MET A 455 -10.93 15.81 -2.42
CA MET A 455 -10.87 14.41 -2.86
C MET A 455 -10.30 14.31 -4.27
N PRO A 456 -9.16 13.59 -4.50
CA PRO A 456 -8.59 13.43 -5.83
C PRO A 456 -9.39 12.45 -6.68
N LEU A 457 -9.61 12.80 -7.93
CA LEU A 457 -10.27 11.97 -8.92
C LEU A 457 -9.45 11.93 -10.21
N PHE A 458 -9.35 10.76 -10.80
CA PHE A 458 -8.66 10.56 -12.07
C PHE A 458 -9.66 10.75 -13.22
N VAL A 459 -9.32 11.57 -14.19
CA VAL A 459 -10.19 11.84 -15.33
C VAL A 459 -9.40 11.80 -16.64
N SER A 460 -10.06 11.42 -17.71
CA SER A 460 -9.50 11.52 -19.05
C SER A 460 -9.19 12.97 -19.42
N ASN A 461 -8.05 13.19 -20.05
CA ASN A 461 -7.62 14.45 -20.64
C ASN A 461 -7.26 14.20 -22.11
N PHE A 462 -8.21 13.59 -22.86
CA PHE A 462 -7.95 13.11 -24.21
C PHE A 462 -8.10 14.23 -25.24
N ASN A 463 -7.13 14.29 -26.14
CA ASN A 463 -7.21 15.04 -27.38
C ASN A 463 -6.62 14.18 -28.50
N PHE A 464 -7.43 13.27 -29.02
CA PHE A 464 -6.98 12.30 -30.01
C PHE A 464 -6.54 12.98 -31.33
N ALA A 465 -7.10 14.12 -31.69
CA ALA A 465 -6.68 14.86 -32.87
C ALA A 465 -5.21 15.30 -32.81
N SER A 466 -4.69 15.57 -31.62
CA SER A 466 -3.27 15.86 -31.37
C SER A 466 -2.45 14.64 -30.95
N GLY A 467 -3.03 13.45 -30.92
CA GLY A 467 -2.37 12.23 -30.45
C GLY A 467 -2.27 12.12 -28.91
N TYR A 468 -3.01 12.94 -28.16
CA TYR A 468 -2.96 12.95 -26.70
C TYR A 468 -4.07 12.07 -26.10
N ASN A 469 -3.67 11.05 -25.34
CA ASN A 469 -4.54 10.00 -24.80
C ASN A 469 -4.26 9.69 -23.32
N ARG A 470 -4.05 10.70 -22.49
CA ARG A 470 -3.58 10.56 -21.12
C ARG A 470 -4.63 11.03 -20.11
N PHE A 471 -4.50 10.54 -18.88
CA PHE A 471 -5.30 10.96 -17.74
C PHE A 471 -4.63 12.08 -16.96
N THR A 472 -5.42 12.78 -16.17
CA THR A 472 -4.97 13.76 -15.17
C THR A 472 -5.72 13.57 -13.87
N VAL A 473 -5.32 14.30 -12.84
CA VAL A 473 -6.00 14.34 -11.54
C VAL A 473 -6.71 15.66 -11.39
N ILE A 474 -7.95 15.61 -10.95
CA ILE A 474 -8.73 16.78 -10.51
C ILE A 474 -9.17 16.57 -9.07
N TYR A 475 -9.52 17.63 -8.40
CA TYR A 475 -9.94 17.59 -7.01
C TYR A 475 -11.39 18.08 -6.87
N ASP A 476 -12.17 17.40 -6.02
CA ASP A 476 -13.48 17.88 -5.64
C ASP A 476 -13.35 18.89 -4.51
N ASP A 477 -13.44 20.18 -4.84
CA ASP A 477 -13.29 21.26 -3.87
C ASP A 477 -14.47 21.28 -2.89
N GLY A 478 -14.17 21.22 -1.60
CA GLY A 478 -15.20 21.21 -0.56
C GLY A 478 -15.23 19.89 0.21
N LYS A 479 -16.42 19.48 0.67
CA LYS A 479 -16.62 18.33 1.54
C LYS A 479 -17.39 17.23 0.84
N SER A 480 -16.66 16.37 0.16
CA SER A 480 -17.21 15.12 -0.39
C SER A 480 -17.52 14.14 0.73
N ARG A 481 -18.53 13.32 0.55
CA ARG A 481 -18.90 12.26 1.50
C ARG A 481 -18.89 10.91 0.83
N VAL A 482 -18.25 9.96 1.50
CA VAL A 482 -18.24 8.55 1.09
C VAL A 482 -18.88 7.71 2.19
N ASN A 483 -20.05 7.15 1.90
CA ASN A 483 -20.66 6.15 2.77
C ASN A 483 -20.32 4.77 2.21
N GLY A 484 -19.93 3.84 3.06
CA GLY A 484 -19.53 2.52 2.59
C GLY A 484 -19.86 1.38 3.53
N LEU A 485 -19.83 0.20 2.94
CA LEU A 485 -19.88 -1.09 3.62
C LEU A 485 -18.68 -1.91 3.14
N ASN A 486 -17.83 -2.34 4.06
CA ASN A 486 -16.75 -3.28 3.81
C ASN A 486 -17.07 -4.58 4.56
N ALA A 487 -16.96 -5.70 3.85
CA ALA A 487 -17.08 -7.03 4.44
C ALA A 487 -15.81 -7.83 4.11
N GLU A 488 -15.23 -8.44 5.12
CA GLU A 488 -14.03 -9.29 5.02
C GLU A 488 -14.37 -10.66 5.61
N LEU A 489 -13.93 -11.71 4.94
CA LEU A 489 -14.07 -13.09 5.37
C LEU A 489 -12.73 -13.78 5.15
N ASP A 490 -12.21 -14.41 6.20
CA ASP A 490 -11.00 -15.21 6.15
C ASP A 490 -11.32 -16.60 6.73
N TYR A 491 -11.08 -17.64 5.95
CA TYR A 491 -11.33 -19.00 6.37
C TYR A 491 -10.12 -19.89 6.14
N LYS A 492 -9.56 -20.36 7.21
CA LYS A 492 -8.52 -21.38 7.22
C LYS A 492 -9.07 -22.64 7.89
N ALA A 493 -9.63 -23.55 7.08
CA ALA A 493 -10.24 -24.77 7.58
C ALA A 493 -9.18 -25.77 8.08
N SER A 494 -8.04 -25.81 7.43
CA SER A 494 -6.90 -26.67 7.73
C SER A 494 -5.65 -26.07 7.09
N ASP A 495 -4.52 -26.73 7.20
CA ASP A 495 -3.33 -26.36 6.43
C ASP A 495 -3.49 -26.65 4.92
N ASP A 496 -4.57 -27.34 4.53
CA ASP A 496 -4.83 -27.71 3.14
C ASP A 496 -5.83 -26.80 2.43
N PHE A 497 -6.54 -25.91 3.16
CA PHE A 497 -7.57 -25.06 2.57
C PHE A 497 -7.63 -23.68 3.21
N ASP A 498 -7.35 -22.66 2.40
CA ASP A 498 -7.48 -21.24 2.72
C ASP A 498 -8.48 -20.57 1.76
N LEU A 499 -9.36 -19.74 2.30
CA LEU A 499 -10.29 -18.91 1.54
C LEU A 499 -10.28 -17.49 2.13
N PHE A 500 -10.21 -16.49 1.28
CA PHE A 500 -10.45 -15.10 1.70
C PHE A 500 -11.47 -14.44 0.78
N GLY A 501 -12.19 -13.47 1.31
CA GLY A 501 -13.12 -12.66 0.53
C GLY A 501 -13.21 -11.25 1.10
N ARG A 502 -13.22 -10.25 0.21
CA ARG A 502 -13.40 -8.85 0.55
C ARG A 502 -14.39 -8.21 -0.40
N ALA A 503 -15.46 -7.64 0.13
CA ALA A 503 -16.47 -6.90 -0.62
C ALA A 503 -16.53 -5.45 -0.15
N GLU A 504 -16.56 -4.52 -1.08
CA GLU A 504 -16.64 -3.08 -0.84
C GLU A 504 -17.84 -2.49 -1.59
N PHE A 505 -18.72 -1.82 -0.87
CA PHE A 505 -19.79 -1.01 -1.44
C PHE A 505 -19.59 0.44 -1.04
N LYS A 506 -19.64 1.36 -1.99
CA LYS A 506 -19.40 2.79 -1.77
C LYS A 506 -20.46 3.65 -2.45
N GLN A 507 -20.97 4.62 -1.73
CA GLN A 507 -21.85 5.66 -2.24
C GLN A 507 -21.13 7.00 -2.08
N TYR A 508 -20.98 7.71 -3.17
CA TYR A 508 -20.27 8.97 -3.23
C TYR A 508 -21.26 10.14 -3.32
N GLN A 509 -21.04 11.16 -2.53
CA GLN A 509 -21.69 12.46 -2.63
C GLN A 509 -20.60 13.50 -2.80
N MET A 510 -20.46 13.99 -4.03
CA MET A 510 -19.46 15.00 -4.37
C MET A 510 -19.92 16.38 -3.89
N ALA A 511 -18.97 17.27 -3.58
CA ALA A 511 -19.26 18.61 -3.12
C ALA A 511 -19.53 19.56 -4.29
N THR A 512 -18.70 19.52 -5.32
CA THR A 512 -18.73 20.44 -6.48
C THR A 512 -18.83 19.71 -7.80
N LEU A 513 -18.26 18.51 -7.89
CA LEU A 513 -18.28 17.73 -9.11
C LEU A 513 -19.61 16.97 -9.28
N PRO A 514 -20.10 16.78 -10.51
CA PRO A 514 -21.39 16.14 -10.76
C PRO A 514 -21.37 14.64 -10.42
N GLN A 515 -20.21 13.99 -10.48
CA GLN A 515 -20.04 12.56 -10.20
C GLN A 515 -18.65 12.23 -9.64
N ALA A 516 -18.54 11.08 -8.99
CA ALA A 516 -17.26 10.49 -8.59
C ALA A 516 -16.63 9.78 -9.79
N TRP A 517 -15.87 10.53 -10.60
CA TRP A 517 -15.29 10.06 -11.84
C TRP A 517 -14.33 8.87 -11.63
N ASN A 518 -14.48 7.85 -12.46
CA ASN A 518 -13.69 6.62 -12.49
C ASN A 518 -13.73 5.80 -11.18
N MET A 519 -14.68 6.12 -10.29
CA MET A 519 -14.85 5.45 -8.99
C MET A 519 -15.98 4.41 -9.05
N PRO A 520 -15.68 3.11 -9.02
CA PRO A 520 -16.71 2.08 -8.97
C PRO A 520 -17.41 2.08 -7.60
N LYS A 521 -18.71 1.80 -7.60
CA LYS A 521 -19.51 1.69 -6.37
C LYS A 521 -19.38 0.33 -5.70
N PHE A 522 -18.89 -0.66 -6.42
CA PHE A 522 -18.75 -2.03 -5.93
C PHE A 522 -17.43 -2.64 -6.37
N LYS A 523 -16.77 -3.35 -5.45
CA LYS A 523 -15.63 -4.23 -5.71
C LYS A 523 -15.77 -5.49 -4.87
N LEU A 524 -15.43 -6.64 -5.46
CA LEU A 524 -15.28 -7.91 -4.76
C LEU A 524 -13.95 -8.52 -5.16
N THR A 525 -13.18 -8.92 -4.18
CA THR A 525 -11.99 -9.73 -4.36
C THR A 525 -12.13 -10.97 -3.49
N ALA A 526 -12.03 -12.14 -4.08
CA ALA A 526 -12.03 -13.40 -3.34
C ALA A 526 -10.96 -14.31 -3.90
N GLY A 527 -10.36 -15.12 -3.04
CA GLY A 527 -9.35 -16.08 -3.47
C GLY A 527 -9.30 -17.28 -2.56
N THR A 528 -8.81 -18.39 -3.11
CA THR A 528 -8.67 -19.64 -2.40
C THR A 528 -7.35 -20.31 -2.75
N THR A 529 -6.79 -21.02 -1.77
CA THR A 529 -5.67 -21.93 -1.96
C THR A 529 -6.04 -23.29 -1.41
N ILE A 530 -5.87 -24.31 -2.22
CA ILE A 530 -6.22 -25.70 -1.92
C ILE A 530 -4.99 -26.57 -2.14
N HIS A 531 -4.52 -27.21 -1.10
CA HIS A 531 -3.51 -28.26 -1.17
C HIS A 531 -4.20 -29.62 -1.36
N ILE A 532 -4.53 -29.98 -2.60
CA ILE A 532 -5.25 -31.23 -2.92
C ILE A 532 -4.46 -32.45 -2.44
N SER A 533 -3.13 -32.34 -2.48
CA SER A 533 -2.20 -33.32 -1.96
C SER A 533 -0.86 -32.68 -1.62
N ASN A 534 0.06 -33.42 -1.03
CA ASN A 534 1.44 -32.95 -0.81
C ASN A 534 2.15 -32.50 -2.11
N GLN A 535 1.63 -32.93 -3.28
CA GLN A 535 2.21 -32.65 -4.59
C GLN A 535 1.42 -31.63 -5.41
N VAL A 536 0.12 -31.43 -5.16
CA VAL A 536 -0.73 -30.59 -6.00
C VAL A 536 -1.29 -29.45 -5.19
N ASN A 537 -0.94 -28.23 -5.59
CA ASN A 537 -1.50 -26.98 -5.07
C ASN A 537 -2.35 -26.34 -6.18
N VAL A 538 -3.53 -25.86 -5.81
CA VAL A 538 -4.42 -25.11 -6.69
C VAL A 538 -4.75 -23.79 -6.00
N SER A 539 -4.60 -22.69 -6.70
CA SER A 539 -5.07 -21.39 -6.23
C SER A 539 -5.94 -20.73 -7.28
N GLY A 540 -6.87 -19.92 -6.84
CA GLY A 540 -7.74 -19.16 -7.72
C GLY A 540 -8.17 -17.86 -7.08
N THR A 541 -8.37 -16.82 -7.92
CA THR A 541 -8.88 -15.52 -7.51
C THR A 541 -9.99 -15.06 -8.43
N VAL A 542 -11.00 -14.43 -7.83
CA VAL A 542 -12.08 -13.76 -8.53
C VAL A 542 -12.02 -12.29 -8.15
N PHE A 543 -12.04 -11.44 -9.17
CA PHE A 543 -12.16 -10.03 -8.99
C PHE A 543 -13.40 -9.51 -9.74
N VAL A 544 -14.23 -8.74 -9.07
CA VAL A 544 -15.42 -8.10 -9.65
C VAL A 544 -15.32 -6.59 -9.44
N ARG A 545 -15.48 -5.83 -10.50
CA ARG A 545 -15.54 -4.37 -10.47
C ARG A 545 -16.87 -3.89 -11.01
N GLY A 546 -17.55 -3.02 -10.28
CA GLY A 546 -18.74 -2.31 -10.73
C GLY A 546 -18.42 -1.30 -11.82
N SER A 547 -19.46 -0.85 -12.53
CA SER A 547 -19.34 0.22 -13.54
C SER A 547 -18.82 1.53 -12.94
N ALA A 548 -18.17 2.33 -13.78
CA ALA A 548 -17.70 3.67 -13.44
C ALA A 548 -17.86 4.61 -14.63
N ASN A 549 -17.97 5.91 -14.36
CA ASN A 549 -18.16 6.92 -15.39
C ASN A 549 -16.90 7.76 -15.54
N ASP A 550 -16.53 8.08 -16.79
CA ASP A 550 -15.48 9.04 -17.14
C ASP A 550 -16.11 10.28 -17.78
N PRO A 551 -15.62 11.51 -17.49
CA PRO A 551 -16.21 12.74 -18.05
C PRO A 551 -15.98 12.91 -19.53
N TYR A 552 -15.24 12.02 -20.19
CA TYR A 552 -15.02 12.07 -21.63
C TYR A 552 -16.34 11.89 -22.38
N ILE A 553 -16.61 12.83 -23.29
CA ILE A 553 -17.78 12.82 -24.15
C ILE A 553 -17.32 12.41 -25.55
N TYR A 554 -17.74 11.25 -26.00
CA TYR A 554 -17.53 10.81 -27.36
C TYR A 554 -18.46 11.56 -28.29
N SER A 555 -17.89 12.26 -29.27
CA SER A 555 -18.67 12.92 -30.37
C SER A 555 -18.36 12.21 -31.68
N SER A 556 -19.18 11.24 -32.05
CA SER A 556 -19.06 10.51 -33.32
C SER A 556 -19.72 11.20 -34.51
N SER A 557 -20.40 12.33 -34.31
CA SER A 557 -21.12 13.01 -35.38
C SER A 557 -20.97 14.52 -35.29
N LEU A 558 -21.05 15.16 -36.46
CA LEU A 558 -21.09 16.62 -36.63
C LEU A 558 -22.35 17.27 -36.00
N THR A 559 -23.25 16.47 -35.46
CA THR A 559 -24.40 16.91 -34.65
C THR A 559 -24.17 16.50 -33.21
N PRO A 560 -24.08 17.46 -32.25
CA PRO A 560 -23.93 17.14 -30.85
C PRO A 560 -25.13 16.32 -30.39
N SER A 561 -24.88 15.05 -30.00
CA SER A 561 -25.88 14.26 -29.30
C SER A 561 -26.04 14.84 -27.91
N THR A 562 -27.18 15.41 -27.61
CA THR A 562 -27.49 16.10 -26.33
C THR A 562 -27.75 15.17 -25.17
N SER A 563 -27.45 13.86 -25.26
CA SER A 563 -28.01 12.89 -24.31
C SER A 563 -27.03 12.29 -23.29
N SER A 564 -25.71 12.41 -23.43
CA SER A 564 -24.81 11.90 -22.39
C SER A 564 -23.66 12.87 -22.10
N THR A 565 -23.53 13.22 -20.82
CA THR A 565 -22.47 14.09 -20.31
C THR A 565 -21.22 13.31 -19.85
N PHE A 566 -21.17 12.00 -20.10
CA PHE A 566 -20.08 11.13 -19.69
C PHE A 566 -20.13 9.80 -20.45
N THR A 567 -19.01 9.07 -20.44
CA THR A 567 -18.92 7.69 -20.95
C THR A 567 -18.86 6.71 -19.79
N THR A 568 -19.68 5.65 -19.86
CA THR A 568 -19.73 4.61 -18.81
C THR A 568 -18.86 3.42 -19.21
N MET A 569 -17.93 3.07 -18.35
CA MET A 569 -17.23 1.79 -18.41
C MET A 569 -18.07 0.71 -17.72
N SER A 570 -18.27 -0.40 -18.40
CA SER A 570 -19.07 -1.52 -17.89
C SER A 570 -18.42 -2.19 -16.69
N SER A 571 -19.26 -2.84 -15.86
CA SER A 571 -18.78 -3.76 -14.83
C SER A 571 -18.15 -4.99 -15.48
N PHE A 572 -17.19 -5.59 -14.82
CA PHE A 572 -16.55 -6.82 -15.28
C PHE A 572 -16.19 -7.77 -14.14
N VAL A 573 -15.90 -9.01 -14.53
CA VAL A 573 -15.40 -10.07 -13.67
C VAL A 573 -14.09 -10.57 -14.26
N ASP A 574 -13.05 -10.66 -13.45
CA ASP A 574 -11.80 -11.31 -13.77
C ASP A 574 -11.66 -12.58 -12.94
N LEU A 575 -11.28 -13.67 -13.57
CA LEU A 575 -11.03 -14.96 -12.95
C LEU A 575 -9.61 -15.41 -13.32
N SER A 576 -8.79 -15.63 -12.31
CA SER A 576 -7.40 -16.06 -12.48
C SER A 576 -7.10 -17.24 -11.58
N GLY A 577 -6.12 -18.08 -11.95
CA GLY A 577 -5.77 -19.25 -11.14
C GLY A 577 -4.44 -19.85 -11.51
N GLU A 578 -3.92 -20.68 -10.61
CA GLU A 578 -2.66 -21.40 -10.78
C GLU A 578 -2.83 -22.85 -10.30
N VAL A 579 -2.21 -23.75 -11.01
CA VAL A 579 -1.99 -25.13 -10.58
C VAL A 579 -0.49 -25.39 -10.54
N GLU A 580 0.03 -25.79 -9.39
CA GLU A 580 1.41 -26.20 -9.20
C GLU A 580 1.46 -27.68 -8.85
N TYR A 581 2.26 -28.44 -9.62
CA TYR A 581 2.58 -29.84 -9.37
C TYR A 581 4.03 -29.99 -8.92
N LYS A 582 4.26 -30.46 -7.70
CA LYS A 582 5.57 -30.76 -7.12
C LYS A 582 6.00 -32.16 -7.57
N ALA A 583 6.72 -32.25 -8.70
CA ALA A 583 7.17 -33.51 -9.25
C ALA A 583 8.17 -34.22 -8.32
N THR A 584 9.01 -33.47 -7.64
CA THR A 584 9.93 -33.93 -6.60
C THR A 584 9.92 -32.95 -5.43
N LYS A 585 10.71 -33.20 -4.39
CA LYS A 585 10.90 -32.21 -3.32
C LYS A 585 11.52 -30.91 -3.82
N GLN A 586 12.31 -30.95 -4.88
CA GLN A 586 13.07 -29.82 -5.42
C GLN A 586 12.44 -29.22 -6.68
N ILE A 587 11.74 -30.02 -7.49
CA ILE A 587 11.25 -29.61 -8.80
C ILE A 587 9.72 -29.52 -8.77
N SER A 588 9.20 -28.39 -9.20
CA SER A 588 7.77 -28.18 -9.46
C SER A 588 7.53 -27.71 -10.90
N VAL A 589 6.33 -27.99 -11.40
CA VAL A 589 5.82 -27.46 -12.67
C VAL A 589 4.55 -26.70 -12.35
N PHE A 590 4.37 -25.53 -12.94
CA PHE A 590 3.19 -24.72 -12.71
C PHE A 590 2.56 -24.26 -14.03
N VAL A 591 1.26 -24.03 -13.97
CA VAL A 591 0.48 -23.38 -15.03
C VAL A 591 -0.36 -22.29 -14.36
N HIS A 592 -0.28 -21.09 -14.89
CA HIS A 592 -1.01 -19.93 -14.42
C HIS A 592 -1.91 -19.40 -15.55
N VAL A 593 -3.13 -19.00 -15.19
CA VAL A 593 -4.11 -18.45 -16.13
C VAL A 593 -4.65 -17.14 -15.56
N ASN A 594 -4.58 -16.07 -16.35
CA ASN A 594 -5.19 -14.79 -16.06
C ASN A 594 -6.34 -14.52 -17.03
N ASN A 595 -7.35 -13.80 -16.58
CA ASN A 595 -8.55 -13.46 -17.34
C ASN A 595 -9.12 -14.70 -18.08
N LEU A 596 -9.42 -15.75 -17.30
CA LEU A 596 -9.93 -17.03 -17.83
C LEU A 596 -11.23 -16.87 -18.64
N LEU A 597 -12.00 -15.82 -18.37
CA LEU A 597 -13.26 -15.52 -19.05
C LEU A 597 -13.05 -14.80 -20.38
N ASP A 598 -11.81 -14.43 -20.74
CA ASP A 598 -11.44 -13.65 -21.92
C ASP A 598 -12.28 -12.38 -22.10
N GLY A 599 -12.66 -11.79 -20.98
CA GLY A 599 -13.47 -10.55 -20.97
C GLY A 599 -12.65 -9.34 -21.39
N THR A 600 -13.28 -8.42 -22.13
CA THR A 600 -12.69 -7.09 -22.42
C THR A 600 -12.86 -6.21 -21.19
N ASN A 601 -12.07 -6.47 -20.16
CA ASN A 601 -12.08 -5.72 -18.92
C ASN A 601 -11.51 -4.33 -19.17
N THR A 602 -12.20 -3.28 -18.72
CA THR A 602 -11.76 -1.90 -18.91
C THR A 602 -11.80 -1.15 -17.60
N THR A 603 -10.64 -0.96 -17.01
CA THR A 603 -10.48 -0.17 -15.79
C THR A 603 -10.44 1.33 -16.09
N TRP A 604 -9.75 1.71 -17.16
CA TRP A 604 -9.58 3.08 -17.63
C TRP A 604 -10.09 3.20 -19.05
N LEU A 605 -10.86 4.23 -19.32
CA LEU A 605 -11.51 4.45 -20.62
C LEU A 605 -10.49 4.37 -21.77
N TYR A 606 -10.80 3.57 -22.79
CA TYR A 606 -9.95 3.21 -23.93
C TYR A 606 -8.68 2.40 -23.61
N TYR A 607 -8.48 1.99 -22.37
CA TYR A 607 -7.38 1.12 -21.95
C TYR A 607 -7.93 -0.23 -21.47
N PRO A 608 -8.38 -1.11 -22.39
CA PRO A 608 -8.79 -2.45 -21.99
C PRO A 608 -7.60 -3.22 -21.43
N ASP A 609 -7.87 -4.03 -20.43
CA ASP A 609 -6.88 -4.93 -19.84
C ASP A 609 -6.50 -6.05 -20.84
N TYR A 610 -5.51 -6.85 -20.50
CA TYR A 610 -5.08 -7.97 -21.34
C TYR A 610 -6.16 -9.05 -21.40
N GLY A 611 -6.36 -9.66 -22.60
CA GLY A 611 -7.24 -10.80 -22.80
C GLY A 611 -6.76 -12.07 -22.07
N PHE A 612 -7.30 -13.21 -22.46
CA PHE A 612 -6.91 -14.50 -21.89
C PHE A 612 -5.39 -14.74 -21.99
N ASN A 613 -4.76 -14.90 -20.81
CA ASN A 613 -3.34 -15.16 -20.70
C ASN A 613 -3.10 -16.49 -19.98
N ILE A 614 -2.33 -17.38 -20.60
CA ILE A 614 -1.87 -18.63 -20.00
C ILE A 614 -0.36 -18.74 -20.13
N PHE A 615 0.31 -19.00 -19.04
CA PHE A 615 1.74 -19.27 -19.01
C PHE A 615 2.05 -20.40 -18.04
N GLY A 616 3.15 -21.07 -18.29
CA GLY A 616 3.60 -22.17 -17.45
C GLY A 616 5.11 -22.27 -17.42
N GLY A 617 5.61 -23.00 -16.46
CA GLY A 617 7.05 -23.09 -16.25
C GLY A 617 7.46 -24.11 -15.20
N VAL A 618 8.70 -23.98 -14.79
CA VAL A 618 9.35 -24.89 -13.85
C VAL A 618 9.90 -24.10 -12.66
N GLY A 619 9.72 -24.64 -11.47
CA GLY A 619 10.32 -24.18 -10.23
C GLY A 619 11.39 -25.17 -9.74
N PHE A 620 12.48 -24.64 -9.23
CA PHE A 620 13.56 -25.41 -8.61
C PHE A 620 13.88 -24.84 -7.22
N LYS A 621 13.90 -25.72 -6.21
CA LYS A 621 14.19 -25.42 -4.80
C LYS A 621 15.49 -26.08 -4.38
N PHE A 622 16.35 -25.36 -3.63
CA PHE A 622 17.66 -25.87 -3.21
C PHE A 622 18.15 -25.26 -1.90
#